data_edcf780f40596f8ff4eab010c5772034
#
_entry.id   edcf780f40596f8ff4eab010c5772034
#
_cell.length_a   1.000
_cell.length_b   1.000
_cell.length_c   1.000
_cell.angle_alpha   90.00
_cell.angle_beta   90.00
_cell.angle_gamma   90.00
#
_symmetry.space_group_name_H-M   'P 1'
#
loop_
_entity.id
_entity.type
_entity.pdbx_description
1 polymer ?
#
loop_
_entity_poly.entity_id
_entity_poly.type
_entity_poly.pdbx_seq_one_letter_code
_entity_poly.pdbx_strand_id
1 'polypeptide(L)'
;QNTGGDSTGQKATIQVIIKRGATTTFSDTIQDVGKGSYDVDLTKYLLLGTSDIYVIATSTDPNTGKAQKKQAYVSVKVVTLSLHSSYNLANALSKGGYGVSETVSIPYSVSGSGTKTIFLYVDGNQRSSESVTRSGTTNGSFDIPMSGLSMGRHNIQMVAEMDAGNGLTLKSESIYIDILKGGRNVPFVGLMMTNADGRIMTATEYAQPTIGVGQYEQCSLSFAAYDPTATPAELTISRNGSVVQTVSVARTTQHYENRFTDKGRQTMVFDVG
;
A
#
# COMPACT_ATOMS: atom_id res chain seq x y z
N GLN A 1 24.01 -23.38 29.37
CA GLN A 1 25.21 -22.66 29.83
C GLN A 1 26.37 -23.63 29.82
N ASN A 2 27.29 -23.50 28.88
CA ASN A 2 28.55 -24.20 28.91
C ASN A 2 29.59 -23.26 29.53
N THR A 3 29.77 -23.40 30.84
CA THR A 3 30.85 -22.75 31.58
C THR A 3 32.09 -23.62 31.47
N GLY A 4 32.65 -23.72 30.30
CA GLY A 4 33.82 -24.58 30.08
C GLY A 4 34.81 -23.91 29.15
N GLY A 5 35.89 -23.37 29.73
CA GLY A 5 37.18 -23.16 29.07
C GLY A 5 37.22 -21.98 28.07
N ASP A 6 38.03 -21.05 28.39
CA ASP A 6 38.53 -19.98 27.55
C ASP A 6 39.24 -20.58 26.30
N SER A 7 38.49 -20.90 25.28
CA SER A 7 39.06 -21.35 23.99
C SER A 7 39.36 -20.13 23.13
N THR A 8 40.38 -19.38 23.48
CA THR A 8 40.97 -18.37 22.66
C THR A 8 41.43 -18.97 21.31
N GLY A 9 40.73 -18.64 20.25
CA GLY A 9 41.14 -18.95 18.89
C GLY A 9 40.35 -20.07 18.18
N GLN A 10 39.35 -20.68 18.78
CA GLN A 10 38.55 -21.68 18.07
C GLN A 10 37.62 -21.03 17.04
N LYS A 11 37.81 -21.36 15.78
CA LYS A 11 37.02 -20.86 14.66
C LYS A 11 35.93 -21.86 14.28
N ALA A 12 34.82 -21.38 13.79
CA ALA A 12 33.70 -22.17 13.31
C ALA A 12 33.35 -21.80 11.88
N THR A 13 32.77 -22.71 11.17
CA THR A 13 32.06 -22.44 9.91
C THR A 13 30.59 -22.28 10.23
N ILE A 14 30.00 -21.16 9.81
CA ILE A 14 28.56 -20.90 9.95
C ILE A 14 27.91 -21.06 8.60
N GLN A 15 26.91 -21.93 8.52
CA GLN A 15 26.06 -22.08 7.35
C GLN A 15 24.67 -21.51 7.68
N VAL A 16 24.18 -20.64 6.81
CA VAL A 16 22.81 -20.09 6.86
C VAL A 16 22.03 -20.70 5.70
N ILE A 17 20.92 -21.34 6.00
CA ILE A 17 20.07 -22.00 5.01
C ILE A 17 18.63 -21.50 5.18
N ILE A 18 17.99 -21.13 4.08
CA ILE A 18 16.55 -20.87 4.04
C ILE A 18 15.87 -22.02 3.29
N LYS A 19 14.86 -22.61 3.92
CA LYS A 19 14.04 -23.67 3.32
C LYS A 19 12.58 -23.26 3.26
N ARG A 20 11.91 -23.71 2.20
CA ARG A 20 10.46 -23.63 2.06
C ARG A 20 9.94 -25.04 1.83
N GLY A 21 9.40 -25.62 2.90
CA GLY A 21 9.14 -27.06 2.93
C GLY A 21 10.45 -27.85 2.72
N ALA A 22 10.48 -28.73 1.73
CA ALA A 22 11.67 -29.52 1.40
C ALA A 22 12.71 -28.76 0.54
N THR A 23 12.35 -27.62 -0.05
CA THR A 23 13.20 -26.91 -1.01
C THR A 23 14.11 -25.90 -0.30
N THR A 24 15.42 -25.96 -0.58
CA THR A 24 16.37 -24.90 -0.17
C THR A 24 16.29 -23.75 -1.17
N THR A 25 15.95 -22.53 -0.67
CA THR A 25 15.85 -21.32 -1.49
C THR A 25 17.08 -20.44 -1.37
N PHE A 26 17.86 -20.63 -0.32
CA PHE A 26 19.11 -19.91 -0.09
C PHE A 26 20.05 -20.79 0.75
N SER A 27 21.35 -20.72 0.47
CA SER A 27 22.38 -21.30 1.33
C SER A 27 23.64 -20.47 1.17
N ASP A 28 24.22 -20.05 2.28
CA ASP A 28 25.49 -19.33 2.34
C ASP A 28 26.35 -19.89 3.46
N THR A 29 27.66 -19.75 3.35
CA THR A 29 28.63 -20.27 4.30
C THR A 29 29.69 -19.21 4.62
N ILE A 30 29.81 -18.89 5.90
CA ILE A 30 30.82 -17.98 6.43
C ILE A 30 31.89 -18.82 7.11
N GLN A 31 33.12 -18.70 6.61
CA GLN A 31 34.27 -19.43 7.14
C GLN A 31 34.98 -18.66 8.26
N ASP A 32 35.68 -19.39 9.11
CA ASP A 32 36.60 -18.87 10.12
C ASP A 32 35.99 -17.86 11.09
N VAL A 33 34.73 -18.09 11.48
CA VAL A 33 33.99 -17.21 12.39
C VAL A 33 34.47 -17.42 13.82
N GLY A 34 34.92 -16.34 14.46
CA GLY A 34 35.23 -16.29 15.90
C GLY A 34 34.02 -16.04 16.78
N LYS A 35 34.24 -15.82 18.08
CA LYS A 35 33.17 -15.42 19.01
C LYS A 35 32.67 -14.03 18.67
N GLY A 36 31.34 -13.87 18.47
CA GLY A 36 30.73 -12.58 18.15
C GLY A 36 29.30 -12.70 17.67
N SER A 37 28.74 -11.57 17.26
CA SER A 37 27.45 -11.48 16.57
C SER A 37 27.70 -11.13 15.11
N TYR A 38 26.92 -11.72 14.22
CA TYR A 38 27.04 -11.53 12.77
C TYR A 38 25.65 -11.27 12.20
N ASP A 39 25.53 -10.20 11.43
CA ASP A 39 24.28 -9.81 10.76
C ASP A 39 24.31 -10.31 9.34
N VAL A 40 23.23 -10.98 8.93
CA VAL A 40 23.03 -11.46 7.55
C VAL A 40 21.69 -10.90 7.05
N ASP A 41 21.74 -10.08 5.99
CA ASP A 41 20.54 -9.59 5.34
C ASP A 41 19.93 -10.69 4.46
N LEU A 42 18.78 -11.20 4.89
CA LEU A 42 18.04 -12.25 4.19
C LEU A 42 16.80 -11.73 3.47
N THR A 43 16.53 -10.43 3.50
CA THR A 43 15.26 -9.81 3.03
C THR A 43 14.90 -10.26 1.62
N LYS A 44 15.84 -10.24 0.69
CA LYS A 44 15.60 -10.61 -0.73
C LYS A 44 15.38 -12.11 -0.96
N TYR A 45 15.64 -12.95 0.02
CA TYR A 45 15.48 -14.41 -0.09
C TYR A 45 14.23 -14.93 0.64
N LEU A 46 13.54 -14.06 1.40
CA LEU A 46 12.31 -14.40 2.10
C LEU A 46 11.12 -14.16 1.16
N LEU A 47 10.64 -15.24 0.57
CA LEU A 47 9.46 -15.23 -0.30
C LEU A 47 8.16 -15.23 0.52
N LEU A 48 7.05 -14.84 -0.13
CA LEU A 48 5.72 -14.91 0.46
C LEU A 48 5.40 -16.32 1.00
N GLY A 49 4.86 -16.38 2.20
CA GLY A 49 4.54 -17.61 2.92
C GLY A 49 5.58 -17.94 4.01
N THR A 50 5.58 -19.17 4.49
CA THR A 50 6.47 -19.58 5.57
C THR A 50 7.79 -20.10 5.03
N SER A 51 8.88 -19.61 5.60
CA SER A 51 10.24 -20.07 5.36
C SER A 51 10.91 -20.40 6.68
N ASP A 52 11.67 -21.49 6.71
CA ASP A 52 12.48 -21.89 7.85
C ASP A 52 13.93 -21.49 7.62
N ILE A 53 14.48 -20.71 8.53
CA ILE A 53 15.87 -20.25 8.52
C ILE A 53 16.64 -21.10 9.49
N TYR A 54 17.64 -21.82 9.01
CA TYR A 54 18.56 -22.64 9.79
C TYR A 54 19.90 -21.96 9.88
N VAL A 55 20.47 -21.91 11.08
CA VAL A 55 21.85 -21.51 11.31
C VAL A 55 22.58 -22.69 11.89
N ILE A 56 23.61 -23.15 11.20
CA ILE A 56 24.38 -24.34 11.53
C ILE A 56 25.83 -23.90 11.78
N ALA A 57 26.31 -24.09 13.00
CA ALA A 57 27.71 -23.90 13.34
C ALA A 57 28.41 -25.25 13.37
N THR A 58 29.55 -25.34 12.68
CA THR A 58 30.42 -26.50 12.70
C THR A 58 31.82 -26.09 13.11
N SER A 59 32.40 -26.76 14.09
CA SER A 59 33.76 -26.57 14.53
C SER A 59 34.43 -27.92 14.78
N THR A 60 35.76 -27.95 14.80
CA THR A 60 36.51 -29.15 15.14
C THR A 60 37.01 -29.02 16.58
N ASP A 61 36.73 -30.04 17.39
CA ASP A 61 37.23 -30.11 18.74
C ASP A 61 38.77 -30.25 18.69
N PRO A 62 39.53 -29.30 19.24
CA PRO A 62 40.97 -29.32 19.15
C PRO A 62 41.63 -30.49 19.87
N ASN A 63 40.96 -31.08 20.88
CA ASN A 63 41.50 -32.16 21.67
C ASN A 63 41.24 -33.54 21.04
N THR A 64 40.10 -33.69 20.35
CA THR A 64 39.67 -34.98 19.82
C THR A 64 39.71 -35.05 18.29
N GLY A 65 39.90 -33.94 17.59
CA GLY A 65 39.82 -33.82 16.13
C GLY A 65 38.44 -34.07 15.54
N LYS A 66 37.42 -34.26 16.39
CA LYS A 66 36.06 -34.57 15.94
C LYS A 66 35.28 -33.31 15.61
N ALA A 67 34.55 -33.36 14.51
CA ALA A 67 33.62 -32.30 14.13
C ALA A 67 32.46 -32.22 15.11
N GLN A 68 32.19 -31.05 15.61
CA GLN A 68 31.02 -30.72 16.44
C GLN A 68 30.07 -29.80 15.65
N LYS A 69 28.78 -30.11 15.70
CA LYS A 69 27.74 -29.37 14.99
C LYS A 69 26.66 -28.91 15.97
N LYS A 70 26.31 -27.65 15.88
CA LYS A 70 25.14 -27.06 16.56
C LYS A 70 24.25 -26.40 15.53
N GLN A 71 22.93 -26.48 15.76
CA GLN A 71 21.93 -25.93 14.88
C GLN A 71 20.89 -25.16 15.70
N ALA A 72 20.50 -24.01 15.18
CA ALA A 72 19.30 -23.28 15.60
C ALA A 72 18.44 -23.04 14.35
N TYR A 73 17.14 -22.84 14.54
CA TYR A 73 16.26 -22.45 13.46
C TYR A 73 15.15 -21.53 13.96
N VAL A 74 14.58 -20.76 13.04
CA VAL A 74 13.39 -19.93 13.24
C VAL A 74 12.53 -20.00 11.98
N SER A 75 11.21 -20.12 12.19
CA SER A 75 10.25 -20.00 11.10
C SER A 75 9.80 -18.55 10.96
N VAL A 76 9.91 -18.01 9.76
CA VAL A 76 9.50 -16.66 9.39
C VAL A 76 8.37 -16.75 8.37
N LYS A 77 7.27 -16.03 8.63
CA LYS A 77 6.15 -15.93 7.71
C LYS A 77 6.11 -14.54 7.10
N VAL A 78 6.30 -14.47 5.79
CA VAL A 78 6.14 -13.25 5.00
C VAL A 78 4.71 -13.18 4.49
N VAL A 79 4.03 -12.10 4.80
CA VAL A 79 2.64 -11.87 4.42
C VAL A 79 2.51 -10.50 3.78
N THR A 80 1.57 -10.38 2.85
CA THR A 80 1.24 -9.11 2.19
C THR A 80 -0.26 -8.86 2.30
N LEU A 81 -0.61 -7.60 2.27
CA LEU A 81 -1.98 -7.13 2.18
C LEU A 81 -2.00 -5.96 1.21
N SER A 82 -2.89 -6.00 0.23
CA SER A 82 -3.13 -4.87 -0.67
C SER A 82 -4.61 -4.69 -0.91
N LEU A 83 -5.02 -3.44 -1.12
CA LEU A 83 -6.39 -3.05 -1.43
C LEU A 83 -6.35 -2.09 -2.62
N HIS A 84 -7.25 -2.29 -3.58
CA HIS A 84 -7.39 -1.44 -4.76
C HIS A 84 -8.87 -1.18 -5.03
N SER A 85 -9.16 -0.07 -5.72
CA SER A 85 -10.49 0.22 -6.24
C SER A 85 -10.41 0.62 -7.71
N SER A 86 -11.36 0.16 -8.49
CA SER A 86 -11.57 0.56 -9.87
C SER A 86 -12.73 1.55 -10.02
N TYR A 87 -13.10 2.27 -8.96
CA TYR A 87 -14.18 3.25 -9.03
C TYR A 87 -13.91 4.30 -10.13
N ASN A 88 -14.91 4.53 -10.94
CA ASN A 88 -14.81 5.48 -12.04
C ASN A 88 -15.53 6.80 -11.71
N LEU A 89 -14.74 7.79 -11.32
CA LEU A 89 -15.22 9.13 -10.99
C LEU A 89 -15.92 9.82 -12.18
N ALA A 90 -15.49 9.55 -13.41
CA ALA A 90 -16.11 10.12 -14.61
C ALA A 90 -17.60 9.76 -14.73
N ASN A 91 -17.98 8.54 -14.34
CA ASN A 91 -19.38 8.12 -14.39
C ASN A 91 -20.26 8.91 -13.40
N ALA A 92 -19.73 9.25 -12.23
CA ALA A 92 -20.43 10.09 -11.27
C ALA A 92 -20.68 11.50 -11.83
N LEU A 93 -19.69 12.05 -12.50
CA LEU A 93 -19.73 13.41 -13.02
C LEU A 93 -20.54 13.56 -14.29
N SER A 94 -20.60 12.53 -15.14
CA SER A 94 -21.42 12.55 -16.35
C SER A 94 -22.92 12.75 -16.05
N LYS A 95 -23.33 12.37 -14.84
CA LYS A 95 -24.69 12.55 -14.32
C LYS A 95 -24.90 13.87 -13.58
N GLY A 96 -23.86 14.65 -13.32
CA GLY A 96 -23.92 15.82 -12.43
C GLY A 96 -24.06 15.43 -10.95
N GLY A 97 -23.48 14.31 -10.54
CA GLY A 97 -23.60 13.72 -9.23
C GLY A 97 -24.69 12.64 -9.13
N TYR A 98 -24.76 12.01 -7.97
CA TYR A 98 -25.77 10.98 -7.67
C TYR A 98 -27.02 11.58 -7.04
N GLY A 99 -28.20 11.16 -7.50
CA GLY A 99 -29.49 11.56 -6.94
C GLY A 99 -29.79 10.91 -5.59
N VAL A 100 -30.79 11.46 -4.88
CA VAL A 100 -31.18 11.01 -3.52
C VAL A 100 -31.57 9.53 -3.46
N SER A 101 -32.19 9.02 -4.50
CA SER A 101 -32.67 7.61 -4.58
C SER A 101 -31.65 6.64 -5.14
N GLU A 102 -30.47 7.12 -5.55
CA GLU A 102 -29.45 6.26 -6.13
C GLU A 102 -28.60 5.57 -5.06
N THR A 103 -28.00 4.45 -5.45
CA THR A 103 -26.97 3.76 -4.69
C THR A 103 -25.69 3.76 -5.50
N VAL A 104 -24.60 4.16 -4.87
CA VAL A 104 -23.26 4.13 -5.47
C VAL A 104 -22.58 2.86 -5.06
N SER A 105 -22.19 2.03 -6.03
CA SER A 105 -21.39 0.84 -5.79
C SER A 105 -19.91 1.17 -5.95
N ILE A 106 -19.13 0.98 -4.88
CA ILE A 106 -17.71 1.21 -4.85
C ILE A 106 -17.00 -0.15 -4.93
N PRO A 107 -16.47 -0.53 -6.09
CA PRO A 107 -15.79 -1.80 -6.26
C PRO A 107 -14.43 -1.79 -5.55
N TYR A 108 -14.04 -2.94 -5.02
CA TYR A 108 -12.71 -3.15 -4.49
C TYR A 108 -12.12 -4.50 -4.93
N SER A 109 -10.80 -4.58 -4.89
CA SER A 109 -10.02 -5.79 -5.03
C SER A 109 -9.05 -5.85 -3.85
N VAL A 110 -9.14 -6.90 -3.03
CA VAL A 110 -8.26 -7.10 -1.88
C VAL A 110 -7.46 -8.38 -2.06
N SER A 111 -6.14 -8.34 -1.83
CA SER A 111 -5.30 -9.52 -1.84
C SER A 111 -4.52 -9.68 -0.54
N GLY A 112 -4.28 -10.93 -0.16
CA GLY A 112 -3.57 -11.26 1.07
C GLY A 112 -3.65 -12.74 1.41
N SER A 113 -2.82 -13.20 2.34
CA SER A 113 -2.64 -14.62 2.66
C SER A 113 -3.57 -15.17 3.75
N GLY A 114 -4.40 -14.34 4.37
CA GLY A 114 -5.28 -14.72 5.48
C GLY A 114 -6.66 -14.11 5.37
N THR A 115 -7.43 -14.23 6.44
CA THR A 115 -8.71 -13.52 6.59
C THR A 115 -8.46 -12.03 6.61
N LYS A 116 -9.15 -11.31 5.75
CA LYS A 116 -9.07 -9.87 5.58
C LYS A 116 -10.41 -9.25 5.92
N THR A 117 -10.42 -8.14 6.63
CA THR A 117 -11.62 -7.33 6.84
C THR A 117 -11.42 -6.00 6.16
N ILE A 118 -12.31 -5.66 5.24
CA ILE A 118 -12.32 -4.38 4.54
C ILE A 118 -13.33 -3.48 5.26
N PHE A 119 -12.88 -2.30 5.66
CA PHE A 119 -13.72 -1.29 6.31
C PHE A 119 -14.01 -0.17 5.34
N LEU A 120 -15.25 0.27 5.32
CA LEU A 120 -15.74 1.43 4.59
C LEU A 120 -16.09 2.55 5.56
N TYR A 121 -15.55 3.72 5.29
CA TYR A 121 -15.86 4.96 6.00
C TYR A 121 -16.47 5.97 5.01
N VAL A 122 -17.41 6.75 5.49
CA VAL A 122 -17.98 7.90 4.79
C VAL A 122 -17.81 9.11 5.68
N ASP A 123 -17.10 10.13 5.19
CA ASP A 123 -16.78 11.34 5.95
C ASP A 123 -16.14 11.04 7.32
N GLY A 124 -15.23 10.08 7.34
CA GLY A 124 -14.52 9.63 8.54
C GLY A 124 -15.30 8.69 9.47
N ASN A 125 -16.59 8.44 9.21
CA ASN A 125 -17.41 7.54 10.01
C ASN A 125 -17.50 6.15 9.38
N GLN A 126 -17.22 5.12 10.16
CA GLN A 126 -17.35 3.74 9.67
C GLN A 126 -18.83 3.46 9.36
N ARG A 127 -19.10 2.99 8.15
CA ARG A 127 -20.45 2.66 7.66
C ARG A 127 -20.64 1.17 7.50
N SER A 128 -19.61 0.45 7.07
CA SER A 128 -19.71 -0.98 6.78
C SER A 128 -18.36 -1.66 6.92
N SER A 129 -18.39 -2.98 7.01
CA SER A 129 -17.20 -3.82 6.89
C SER A 129 -17.56 -5.16 6.25
N GLU A 130 -16.62 -5.76 5.55
CA GLU A 130 -16.76 -7.08 4.94
C GLU A 130 -15.54 -7.93 5.24
N SER A 131 -15.80 -9.19 5.67
CA SER A 131 -14.73 -10.14 5.97
C SER A 131 -14.59 -11.16 4.85
N VAL A 132 -13.37 -11.29 4.34
CA VAL A 132 -12.99 -12.23 3.28
C VAL A 132 -12.00 -13.24 3.82
N THR A 133 -12.41 -14.51 3.86
CA THR A 133 -11.60 -15.61 4.43
C THR A 133 -10.66 -16.28 3.41
N ARG A 134 -10.86 -16.06 2.11
CA ARG A 134 -10.07 -16.70 1.06
C ARG A 134 -8.67 -16.09 0.97
N SER A 135 -7.66 -16.94 0.81
CA SER A 135 -6.32 -16.52 0.40
C SER A 135 -6.32 -16.06 -1.06
N GLY A 136 -5.39 -15.16 -1.39
CA GLY A 136 -5.27 -14.59 -2.73
C GLY A 136 -6.14 -13.35 -2.93
N THR A 137 -6.46 -13.07 -4.18
CA THR A 137 -7.24 -11.88 -4.56
C THR A 137 -8.74 -12.19 -4.53
N THR A 138 -9.50 -11.27 -3.93
CA THR A 138 -10.96 -11.31 -3.91
C THR A 138 -11.49 -9.94 -4.31
N ASN A 139 -12.50 -9.94 -5.17
CA ASN A 139 -13.21 -8.73 -5.59
C ASN A 139 -14.55 -8.65 -4.89
N GLY A 140 -14.97 -7.43 -4.58
CA GLY A 140 -16.26 -7.12 -3.99
C GLY A 140 -16.66 -5.68 -4.26
N SER A 141 -17.73 -5.25 -3.64
CA SER A 141 -18.18 -3.86 -3.70
C SER A 141 -18.94 -3.46 -2.44
N PHE A 142 -18.83 -2.20 -2.08
CA PHE A 142 -19.70 -1.59 -1.08
C PHE A 142 -20.76 -0.73 -1.76
N ASP A 143 -22.00 -0.94 -1.37
CA ASP A 143 -23.13 -0.14 -1.83
C ASP A 143 -23.46 0.97 -0.84
N ILE A 144 -23.41 2.21 -1.29
CA ILE A 144 -23.65 3.41 -0.49
C ILE A 144 -24.96 4.05 -0.95
N PRO A 145 -26.06 3.90 -0.18
CA PRO A 145 -27.31 4.60 -0.48
C PRO A 145 -27.14 6.12 -0.29
N MET A 146 -27.43 6.88 -1.33
CA MET A 146 -27.36 8.34 -1.27
C MET A 146 -28.40 8.96 -0.37
N SER A 147 -29.51 8.26 -0.09
CA SER A 147 -30.59 8.75 0.79
C SER A 147 -30.11 9.11 2.21
N GLY A 148 -29.08 8.41 2.71
CA GLY A 148 -28.51 8.62 4.04
C GLY A 148 -27.42 9.70 4.13
N LEU A 149 -27.09 10.38 3.04
CA LEU A 149 -26.05 11.40 2.99
C LEU A 149 -26.66 12.80 2.84
N SER A 150 -25.95 13.84 3.27
CA SER A 150 -26.29 15.23 2.99
C SER A 150 -26.07 15.57 1.50
N MET A 151 -26.50 16.74 1.07
CA MET A 151 -26.16 17.25 -0.27
C MET A 151 -24.71 17.69 -0.27
N GLY A 152 -24.01 17.45 -1.38
CA GLY A 152 -22.64 17.87 -1.58
C GLY A 152 -21.64 16.73 -1.72
N ARG A 153 -20.38 17.06 -1.52
CA ARG A 153 -19.24 16.13 -1.64
C ARG A 153 -19.12 15.27 -0.38
N HIS A 154 -18.86 13.99 -0.59
CA HIS A 154 -18.55 13.03 0.46
C HIS A 154 -17.26 12.32 0.16
N ASN A 155 -16.41 12.17 1.19
CA ASN A 155 -15.19 11.39 1.09
C ASN A 155 -15.46 9.94 1.52
N ILE A 156 -15.15 9.02 0.65
CA ILE A 156 -15.20 7.58 0.91
C ILE A 156 -13.79 7.11 1.17
N GLN A 157 -13.58 6.46 2.31
CA GLN A 157 -12.33 5.80 2.63
C GLN A 157 -12.54 4.29 2.75
N MET A 158 -11.64 3.52 2.17
CA MET A 158 -11.56 2.07 2.38
C MET A 158 -10.18 1.70 2.90
N VAL A 159 -10.13 0.79 3.85
CA VAL A 159 -8.90 0.20 4.38
C VAL A 159 -9.15 -1.28 4.66
N ALA A 160 -8.18 -2.13 4.37
CA ALA A 160 -8.23 -3.54 4.72
C ALA A 160 -7.30 -3.83 5.90
N GLU A 161 -7.75 -4.71 6.79
CA GLU A 161 -6.96 -5.27 7.88
C GLU A 161 -6.89 -6.78 7.74
N MET A 162 -5.76 -7.37 8.13
CA MET A 162 -5.53 -8.81 8.10
C MET A 162 -4.78 -9.24 9.36
N ASP A 163 -5.27 -10.30 10.02
CA ASP A 163 -4.52 -10.94 11.08
C ASP A 163 -3.32 -11.70 10.46
N ALA A 164 -2.13 -11.24 10.76
CA ALA A 164 -0.88 -11.86 10.33
C ALA A 164 -0.42 -12.99 11.26
N GLY A 165 -1.12 -13.19 12.38
CA GLY A 165 -0.76 -14.10 13.46
C GLY A 165 0.08 -13.45 14.56
N ASN A 166 0.23 -14.14 15.69
CA ASN A 166 0.98 -13.68 16.87
C ASN A 166 0.56 -12.30 17.40
N GLY A 167 -0.72 -11.94 17.23
CA GLY A 167 -1.25 -10.65 17.66
C GLY A 167 -0.89 -9.47 16.74
N LEU A 168 -0.30 -9.73 15.58
CA LEU A 168 0.06 -8.71 14.60
C LEU A 168 -1.08 -8.52 13.59
N THR A 169 -1.58 -7.30 13.49
CA THR A 169 -2.54 -6.88 12.45
C THR A 169 -1.83 -6.06 11.39
N LEU A 170 -1.92 -6.50 10.15
CA LEU A 170 -1.51 -5.70 8.99
C LEU A 170 -2.66 -4.81 8.55
N LYS A 171 -2.33 -3.59 8.13
CA LYS A 171 -3.25 -2.66 7.48
C LYS A 171 -2.77 -2.37 6.06
N SER A 172 -3.71 -2.29 5.13
CA SER A 172 -3.42 -1.79 3.79
C SER A 172 -3.24 -0.28 3.82
N GLU A 173 -2.73 0.26 2.74
CA GLU A 173 -2.93 1.68 2.42
C GLU A 173 -4.42 1.99 2.35
N SER A 174 -4.80 3.19 2.76
CA SER A 174 -6.19 3.64 2.63
C SER A 174 -6.45 4.12 1.20
N ILE A 175 -7.60 3.76 0.66
CA ILE A 175 -8.11 4.28 -0.60
C ILE A 175 -9.09 5.40 -0.26
N TYR A 176 -8.98 6.53 -0.95
CA TYR A 176 -9.88 7.66 -0.81
C TYR A 176 -10.55 7.97 -2.14
N ILE A 177 -11.86 8.11 -2.12
CA ILE A 177 -12.69 8.36 -3.29
C ILE A 177 -13.68 9.45 -2.93
N ASP A 178 -13.77 10.47 -3.76
CA ASP A 178 -14.79 11.48 -3.61
C ASP A 178 -16.03 11.14 -4.44
N ILE A 179 -17.19 11.22 -3.83
CA ILE A 179 -18.48 11.12 -4.50
C ILE A 179 -19.30 12.38 -4.27
N LEU A 180 -20.11 12.74 -5.23
CA LEU A 180 -21.01 13.90 -5.15
C LEU A 180 -22.46 13.44 -5.03
N LYS A 181 -23.13 13.82 -3.92
CA LYS A 181 -24.57 13.72 -3.80
C LYS A 181 -25.20 15.08 -4.13
N GLY A 182 -26.16 15.05 -4.95
CA GLY A 182 -26.97 16.20 -5.24
C GLY A 182 -27.09 16.51 -6.70
N GLY A 183 -28.01 17.38 -6.96
CA GLY A 183 -28.32 17.79 -8.30
C GLY A 183 -27.19 18.60 -8.93
N ARG A 184 -27.43 18.99 -10.14
CA ARG A 184 -26.56 19.66 -11.08
C ARG A 184 -26.03 21.05 -10.66
N ASN A 185 -26.08 21.40 -9.38
CA ASN A 185 -25.87 22.78 -8.92
C ASN A 185 -24.73 22.94 -7.91
N VAL A 186 -23.77 22.03 -7.88
CA VAL A 186 -22.63 22.12 -6.94
C VAL A 186 -21.34 21.97 -7.74
N PRO A 187 -20.43 22.95 -7.71
CA PRO A 187 -19.10 22.80 -8.26
C PRO A 187 -18.34 21.65 -7.58
N PHE A 188 -17.59 20.90 -8.34
CA PHE A 188 -16.92 19.72 -7.83
C PHE A 188 -15.57 19.50 -8.50
N VAL A 189 -14.56 19.23 -7.69
CA VAL A 189 -13.29 18.65 -8.14
C VAL A 189 -13.01 17.39 -7.34
N GLY A 190 -12.95 16.26 -7.98
CA GLY A 190 -12.55 14.98 -7.38
C GLY A 190 -11.16 14.58 -7.87
N LEU A 191 -10.31 14.14 -6.95
CA LEU A 191 -8.93 13.78 -7.23
C LEU A 191 -8.67 12.31 -6.88
N MET A 192 -7.93 11.64 -7.75
CA MET A 192 -7.37 10.32 -7.50
C MET A 192 -5.92 10.34 -7.97
N MET A 193 -4.99 10.10 -7.06
CA MET A 193 -3.56 10.02 -7.37
C MET A 193 -3.10 8.57 -7.40
N THR A 194 -2.27 8.26 -8.38
CA THR A 194 -1.52 7.01 -8.43
C THR A 194 -0.03 7.33 -8.55
N ASN A 195 0.80 6.58 -7.83
CA ASN A 195 2.25 6.67 -8.02
C ASN A 195 2.70 5.95 -9.30
N ALA A 196 4.00 5.97 -9.61
CA ALA A 196 4.57 5.30 -10.77
C ALA A 196 4.28 3.79 -10.83
N ASP A 197 4.10 3.15 -9.67
CA ASP A 197 3.76 1.72 -9.57
C ASP A 197 2.25 1.45 -9.73
N GLY A 198 1.46 2.46 -10.02
CA GLY A 198 0.00 2.37 -10.14
C GLY A 198 -0.74 2.27 -8.80
N ARG A 199 -0.06 2.48 -7.68
CA ARG A 199 -0.66 2.47 -6.34
C ARG A 199 -1.48 3.75 -6.12
N ILE A 200 -2.73 3.58 -5.68
CA ILE A 200 -3.58 4.70 -5.27
C ILE A 200 -3.04 5.26 -3.94
N MET A 201 -2.84 6.56 -3.89
CA MET A 201 -2.30 7.26 -2.73
C MET A 201 -3.39 7.59 -1.71
N THR A 202 -3.02 7.68 -0.44
CA THR A 202 -3.92 8.03 0.66
C THR A 202 -4.34 9.50 0.64
N ALA A 203 -5.44 9.86 1.30
CA ALA A 203 -5.84 11.26 1.42
C ALA A 203 -4.80 12.13 2.18
N THR A 204 -4.05 11.53 3.08
CA THR A 204 -2.92 12.20 3.73
C THR A 204 -1.85 12.56 2.71
N GLU A 205 -1.63 11.68 1.74
CA GLU A 205 -0.74 11.91 0.61
C GLU A 205 -1.31 12.98 -0.33
N TYR A 206 -2.63 13.08 -0.51
CA TYR A 206 -3.26 14.18 -1.24
C TYR A 206 -3.06 15.54 -0.54
N ALA A 207 -3.23 15.57 0.78
CA ALA A 207 -3.04 16.79 1.55
C ALA A 207 -1.56 17.18 1.65
N GLN A 208 -0.68 16.21 1.78
CA GLN A 208 0.77 16.39 1.87
C GLN A 208 1.50 15.23 1.21
N PRO A 209 1.40 15.07 -0.11
CA PRO A 209 2.01 13.92 -0.75
C PRO A 209 3.53 13.97 -0.55
N THR A 210 4.02 13.10 0.32
CA THR A 210 5.45 12.79 0.36
C THR A 210 5.63 11.55 -0.50
N ILE A 211 5.76 11.78 -1.79
CA ILE A 211 6.09 10.74 -2.73
C ILE A 211 7.61 10.61 -2.68
N GLY A 212 8.10 9.49 -2.18
CA GLY A 212 9.49 9.11 -2.33
C GLY A 212 9.72 8.65 -3.76
N VAL A 213 9.63 9.56 -4.72
CA VAL A 213 9.90 9.27 -6.13
C VAL A 213 11.37 9.50 -6.43
N GLY A 214 11.97 8.59 -7.14
CA GLY A 214 13.27 8.79 -7.76
C GLY A 214 13.21 9.98 -8.73
N GLN A 215 14.35 10.51 -9.09
CA GLN A 215 14.49 11.80 -9.79
C GLN A 215 13.74 11.89 -11.14
N TYR A 216 13.24 10.79 -11.69
CA TYR A 216 12.53 10.77 -12.99
C TYR A 216 11.21 9.97 -12.92
N GLU A 217 10.74 9.66 -11.75
CA GLU A 217 9.47 8.96 -11.62
C GLU A 217 8.30 9.90 -11.90
N GLN A 218 7.24 9.34 -12.42
CA GLN A 218 6.00 10.04 -12.71
C GLN A 218 4.95 9.62 -11.70
N CYS A 219 4.16 10.58 -11.22
CA CYS A 219 2.90 10.26 -10.62
C CYS A 219 1.77 10.77 -11.51
N SER A 220 0.73 9.97 -11.62
CA SER A 220 -0.46 10.33 -12.37
C SER A 220 -1.52 10.86 -11.44
N LEU A 221 -2.09 11.98 -11.80
CA LEU A 221 -3.21 12.60 -11.11
C LEU A 221 -4.41 12.59 -12.04
N SER A 222 -5.41 11.79 -11.68
CA SER A 222 -6.71 11.79 -12.35
C SER A 222 -7.64 12.71 -11.58
N PHE A 223 -8.30 13.59 -12.28
CA PHE A 223 -9.29 14.48 -11.68
C PHE A 223 -10.52 14.57 -12.56
N ALA A 224 -11.62 14.92 -11.91
CA ALA A 224 -12.85 15.25 -12.58
C ALA A 224 -13.37 16.55 -11.98
N ALA A 225 -13.68 17.49 -12.82
CA ALA A 225 -14.21 18.78 -12.41
C ALA A 225 -15.55 19.05 -13.07
N TYR A 226 -16.44 19.72 -12.35
CA TYR A 226 -17.76 20.11 -12.83
C TYR A 226 -18.18 21.42 -12.17
N ASP A 227 -18.56 22.39 -12.99
CA ASP A 227 -19.27 23.59 -12.57
C ASP A 227 -20.58 23.69 -13.34
N PRO A 228 -21.74 23.70 -12.65
CA PRO A 228 -23.05 23.83 -13.30
C PRO A 228 -23.36 25.25 -13.76
N THR A 229 -22.66 26.25 -13.26
CA THR A 229 -22.98 27.67 -13.43
C THR A 229 -22.22 28.32 -14.55
N ALA A 230 -21.01 27.82 -14.85
CA ALA A 230 -20.16 28.32 -15.90
C ALA A 230 -20.20 27.43 -17.15
N THR A 231 -20.15 28.06 -18.33
CA THR A 231 -20.07 27.36 -19.60
C THR A 231 -19.10 28.11 -20.51
N PRO A 232 -17.92 27.57 -20.78
CA PRO A 232 -17.27 26.44 -20.12
C PRO A 232 -16.64 26.82 -18.78
N ALA A 233 -16.65 25.90 -17.80
CA ALA A 233 -15.85 26.07 -16.59
C ALA A 233 -14.35 25.97 -16.90
N GLU A 234 -13.54 26.69 -16.17
CA GLU A 234 -12.09 26.64 -16.30
C GLU A 234 -11.48 26.01 -15.05
N LEU A 235 -10.68 24.98 -15.27
CA LEU A 235 -9.86 24.39 -14.20
C LEU A 235 -8.45 24.93 -14.30
N THR A 236 -8.02 25.65 -13.29
CA THR A 236 -6.65 26.11 -13.14
C THR A 236 -5.85 25.15 -12.28
N ILE A 237 -4.74 24.67 -12.79
CA ILE A 237 -3.79 23.83 -12.09
C ILE A 237 -2.55 24.66 -11.78
N SER A 238 -2.26 24.81 -10.49
CA SER A 238 -1.09 25.55 -10.03
C SER A 238 -0.11 24.65 -9.33
N ARG A 239 1.19 24.89 -9.52
CA ARG A 239 2.28 24.23 -8.81
C ARG A 239 3.13 25.26 -8.10
N ASN A 240 3.27 25.12 -6.78
CA ASN A 240 4.03 26.05 -5.93
C ASN A 240 3.64 27.51 -6.14
N GLY A 241 2.33 27.78 -6.32
CA GLY A 241 1.80 29.12 -6.55
C GLY A 241 1.87 29.62 -7.99
N SER A 242 2.45 28.87 -8.92
CA SER A 242 2.49 29.25 -10.34
C SER A 242 1.54 28.36 -11.14
N VAL A 243 0.73 28.97 -12.01
CA VAL A 243 -0.16 28.24 -12.92
C VAL A 243 0.69 27.44 -13.91
N VAL A 244 0.46 26.13 -13.96
CA VAL A 244 1.15 25.22 -14.87
C VAL A 244 0.27 24.75 -16.01
N GLN A 245 -1.04 24.76 -15.80
CA GLN A 245 -2.01 24.38 -16.81
C GLN A 245 -3.38 25.01 -16.52
N THR A 246 -4.09 25.34 -17.58
CA THR A 246 -5.51 25.72 -17.57
C THR A 246 -6.24 24.82 -18.53
N VAL A 247 -7.38 24.25 -18.11
CA VAL A 247 -8.17 23.28 -18.89
C VAL A 247 -9.62 23.70 -18.88
N SER A 248 -10.23 23.77 -20.08
CA SER A 248 -11.68 23.92 -20.18
C SER A 248 -12.36 22.60 -19.78
N VAL A 249 -13.28 22.65 -18.83
CA VAL A 249 -13.89 21.48 -18.23
C VAL A 249 -15.37 21.42 -18.54
N ALA A 250 -15.81 20.40 -19.25
CA ALA A 250 -17.19 20.08 -19.48
C ALA A 250 -17.45 18.63 -19.04
N ARG A 251 -17.69 18.41 -17.75
CA ARG A 251 -18.07 17.10 -17.18
C ARG A 251 -17.18 15.94 -17.65
N THR A 252 -15.88 16.16 -17.78
CA THR A 252 -14.95 15.14 -18.27
C THR A 252 -13.92 14.80 -17.22
N THR A 253 -13.49 13.53 -17.17
CA THR A 253 -12.30 13.17 -16.43
C THR A 253 -11.09 13.64 -17.21
N GLN A 254 -10.23 14.39 -16.57
CA GLN A 254 -8.95 14.80 -17.12
C GLN A 254 -7.83 14.04 -16.44
N HIS A 255 -6.81 13.74 -17.18
CA HIS A 255 -5.62 13.08 -16.71
C HIS A 255 -4.46 14.05 -16.77
N TYR A 256 -3.80 14.26 -15.64
CA TYR A 256 -2.63 15.11 -15.54
C TYR A 256 -1.43 14.27 -15.10
N GLU A 257 -0.39 14.27 -15.91
CA GLU A 257 0.87 13.64 -15.58
C GLU A 257 1.93 14.71 -15.29
N ASN A 258 2.62 14.56 -14.16
CA ASN A 258 3.71 15.43 -13.82
C ASN A 258 4.97 14.62 -13.54
N ARG A 259 6.08 15.05 -14.12
CA ARG A 259 7.39 14.51 -13.85
C ARG A 259 8.07 15.42 -12.81
N PHE A 260 8.37 14.86 -11.65
CA PHE A 260 9.05 15.58 -10.60
C PHE A 260 10.57 15.50 -10.80
N THR A 261 11.16 16.59 -11.18
CA THR A 261 12.62 16.72 -11.34
C THR A 261 13.28 17.38 -10.14
N ASP A 262 12.49 18.10 -9.34
CA ASP A 262 12.97 18.86 -8.18
C ASP A 262 12.79 18.05 -6.90
N LYS A 263 13.81 18.05 -6.06
CA LYS A 263 13.72 17.49 -4.72
C LYS A 263 12.89 18.38 -3.81
N GLY A 264 12.20 17.76 -2.86
CA GLY A 264 11.44 18.47 -1.85
C GLY A 264 9.95 18.50 -2.14
N ARG A 265 9.24 19.23 -1.27
CA ARG A 265 7.77 19.30 -1.29
C ARG A 265 7.29 20.14 -2.47
N GLN A 266 6.37 19.58 -3.26
CA GLN A 266 5.64 20.29 -4.30
C GLN A 266 4.19 20.44 -3.86
N THR A 267 3.63 21.62 -4.00
CA THR A 267 2.21 21.89 -3.70
C THR A 267 1.45 22.08 -5.00
N MET A 268 0.45 21.21 -5.23
CA MET A 268 -0.47 21.32 -6.37
C MET A 268 -1.81 21.85 -5.88
N VAL A 269 -2.37 22.81 -6.58
CA VAL A 269 -3.69 23.38 -6.31
C VAL A 269 -4.54 23.23 -7.57
N PHE A 270 -5.74 22.74 -7.41
CA PHE A 270 -6.76 22.57 -8.45
C PHE A 270 -7.93 23.47 -8.09
N ASP A 271 -8.19 24.46 -8.91
CA ASP A 271 -9.23 25.45 -8.67
C ASP A 271 -10.17 25.50 -9.88
N VAL A 272 -11.47 25.41 -9.62
CA VAL A 272 -12.52 25.53 -10.63
C VAL A 272 -13.23 26.84 -10.40
N GLY A 273 -12.98 27.80 -11.30
CA GLY A 273 -13.56 29.16 -11.28
C GLY A 273 -14.62 29.37 -12.34
#